data_dc2cf748042b6b71219ddb4612698f98
#
_entry.id   dc2cf748042b6b71219ddb4612698f98
#
_cell.length_a   1.000
_cell.length_b   1.000
_cell.length_c   1.000
_cell.angle_alpha   90.00
_cell.angle_beta   90.00
_cell.angle_gamma   90.00
#
_symmetry.space_group_name_H-M   'P 1'
#
loop_
_entity.id
_entity.type
_entity.pdbx_description
1 polymer ?
#
loop_
_entity_poly.entity_id
_entity_poly.type
_entity_poly.pdbx_seq_one_letter_code
_entity_poly.pdbx_strand_id
1 'polypeptide(L)'
;MATKTTLRAEMRSRRRARRAGTPTLEAPFTSEFSPSPIPVRNRAEAEGIARQIRALASSMGGVTLPALFAPTPLEPDMSLALGLFPRALLPVLLDEAGAPLGEPRWGLWEAGRALVTLGRPPAQPDGEARGAESLKEADLIVIPALAASADGTRLGQGGGWYDRALVHRCPGTPIVAAIFDDEVLEAGVIPAEPHDVPVDAIVTPTRTITPNAR
;
A
#
# COMPACT_ATOMS: atom_id res chain seq x y z
N MET A 1 14.30 -12.06 -21.38
CA MET A 1 13.25 -11.53 -20.49
C MET A 1 13.87 -11.22 -19.12
N ALA A 2 13.52 -10.09 -18.53
CA ALA A 2 13.98 -9.75 -17.18
C ALA A 2 13.36 -10.71 -16.15
N THR A 3 14.12 -11.14 -15.15
CA THR A 3 13.59 -11.95 -14.05
C THR A 3 12.94 -11.06 -12.99
N LYS A 4 12.03 -11.60 -12.16
CA LYS A 4 11.50 -10.87 -10.98
C LYS A 4 12.62 -10.31 -10.09
N THR A 5 13.73 -11.04 -9.95
CA THR A 5 14.89 -10.62 -9.13
C THR A 5 15.57 -9.39 -9.73
N THR A 6 15.82 -9.37 -11.04
CA THR A 6 16.43 -8.23 -11.73
C THR A 6 15.53 -6.98 -11.66
N LEU A 7 14.23 -7.16 -11.92
CA LEU A 7 13.25 -6.07 -11.82
C LEU A 7 13.17 -5.49 -10.39
N ARG A 8 13.17 -6.35 -9.36
CA ARG A 8 13.19 -5.89 -7.95
C ARG A 8 14.43 -5.05 -7.64
N ALA A 9 15.60 -5.47 -8.11
CA ALA A 9 16.85 -4.73 -7.89
C ALA A 9 16.79 -3.35 -8.55
N GLU A 10 16.31 -3.28 -9.78
CA GLU A 10 16.12 -2.04 -10.52
C GLU A 10 15.15 -1.07 -9.83
N MET A 11 13.93 -1.54 -9.49
CA MET A 11 12.92 -0.70 -8.84
C MET A 11 13.39 -0.19 -7.47
N ARG A 12 14.06 -1.03 -6.68
CA ARG A 12 14.65 -0.59 -5.41
C ARG A 12 15.75 0.46 -5.60
N SER A 13 16.54 0.36 -6.67
CA SER A 13 17.57 1.36 -7.00
C SER A 13 16.92 2.70 -7.37
N ARG A 14 15.87 2.68 -8.22
CA ARG A 14 15.12 3.89 -8.59
C ARG A 14 14.50 4.57 -7.35
N ARG A 15 13.89 3.81 -6.45
CA ARG A 15 13.31 4.34 -5.20
C ARG A 15 14.37 4.98 -4.29
N ARG A 16 15.54 4.37 -4.15
CA ARG A 16 16.64 4.98 -3.37
C ARG A 16 17.12 6.29 -3.99
N ALA A 17 17.29 6.34 -5.31
CA ALA A 17 17.67 7.55 -6.03
C ALA A 17 16.63 8.68 -5.87
N ARG A 18 15.33 8.36 -6.00
CA ARG A 18 14.23 9.31 -5.77
C ARG A 18 14.29 9.91 -4.37
N ARG A 19 14.46 9.06 -3.34
CA ARG A 19 14.53 9.54 -1.97
C ARG A 19 15.71 10.46 -1.70
N ALA A 20 16.88 10.19 -2.28
CA ALA A 20 18.07 11.03 -2.11
C ALA A 20 17.88 12.46 -2.65
N GLY A 21 16.97 12.64 -3.63
CA GLY A 21 16.65 13.94 -4.21
C GLY A 21 15.44 14.66 -3.58
N THR A 22 14.77 14.09 -2.59
CA THR A 22 13.55 14.67 -2.02
C THR A 22 13.87 15.41 -0.72
N PRO A 23 13.67 16.75 -0.61
CA PRO A 23 13.78 17.48 0.65
C PRO A 23 12.73 17.01 1.65
N THR A 24 13.08 16.91 2.91
CA THR A 24 12.11 16.70 4.00
C THR A 24 11.38 18.02 4.25
N LEU A 25 10.05 18.03 4.09
CA LEU A 25 9.23 19.22 4.37
C LEU A 25 8.86 19.26 5.86
N GLU A 26 9.32 20.29 6.56
CA GLU A 26 9.05 20.56 7.98
C GLU A 26 8.01 21.69 8.20
N ALA A 27 7.12 21.99 7.27
CA ALA A 27 6.18 23.09 7.44
C ALA A 27 4.79 22.62 7.87
N PRO A 28 4.15 23.30 8.83
CA PRO A 28 2.73 23.11 9.11
C PRO A 28 1.94 23.52 7.86
N PHE A 29 1.03 22.66 7.41
CA PHE A 29 0.18 22.96 6.27
C PHE A 29 -1.29 22.70 6.56
N THR A 30 -2.15 23.51 5.98
CA THR A 30 -3.58 23.22 5.90
C THR A 30 -3.82 22.32 4.69
N SER A 31 -4.46 21.19 4.90
CA SER A 31 -4.82 20.24 3.84
C SER A 31 -6.33 20.08 3.80
N GLU A 32 -6.87 19.81 2.62
CA GLU A 32 -8.25 19.35 2.47
C GLU A 32 -8.50 17.95 3.07
N PHE A 33 -7.43 17.29 3.50
CA PHE A 33 -7.46 15.97 4.11
C PHE A 33 -7.41 16.05 5.63
N SER A 34 -8.00 15.07 6.29
CA SER A 34 -7.91 14.90 7.73
C SER A 34 -6.45 14.69 8.18
N PRO A 35 -6.10 14.99 9.43
CA PRO A 35 -4.75 14.75 9.95
C PRO A 35 -4.32 13.31 9.75
N SER A 36 -3.09 13.14 9.28
CA SER A 36 -2.48 11.82 9.09
C SER A 36 -1.99 11.22 10.41
N PRO A 37 -2.10 9.89 10.61
CA PRO A 37 -1.52 9.19 11.75
C PRO A 37 0.01 9.11 11.71
N ILE A 38 0.62 9.45 10.57
CA ILE A 38 2.08 9.46 10.34
C ILE A 38 2.50 10.75 9.65
N PRO A 39 3.76 11.21 9.82
CA PRO A 39 4.24 12.42 9.16
C PRO A 39 4.13 12.37 7.64
N VAL A 40 3.65 13.44 7.04
CA VAL A 40 3.65 13.63 5.58
C VAL A 40 5.09 13.93 5.14
N ARG A 41 5.63 13.09 4.26
CA ARG A 41 7.00 13.22 3.77
C ARG A 41 7.09 14.00 2.46
N ASN A 42 6.15 13.76 1.58
CA ASN A 42 6.02 14.45 0.29
C ASN A 42 4.57 14.83 0.07
N ARG A 43 4.28 16.12 0.22
CA ARG A 43 2.90 16.64 0.17
C ARG A 43 2.21 16.37 -1.16
N ALA A 44 2.86 16.69 -2.27
CA ALA A 44 2.25 16.55 -3.60
C ALA A 44 1.93 15.07 -3.90
N GLU A 45 2.81 14.18 -3.50
CA GLU A 45 2.65 12.73 -3.62
C GLU A 45 1.50 12.23 -2.74
N ALA A 46 1.49 12.59 -1.45
CA ALA A 46 0.47 12.19 -0.51
C ALA A 46 -0.93 12.69 -0.90
N GLU A 47 -1.06 13.96 -1.31
CA GLU A 47 -2.31 14.52 -1.82
C GLU A 47 -2.76 13.84 -3.11
N GLY A 48 -1.81 13.55 -4.02
CA GLY A 48 -2.07 12.82 -5.25
C GLY A 48 -2.66 11.44 -4.98
N ILE A 49 -1.97 10.62 -4.21
CA ILE A 49 -2.44 9.27 -3.82
C ILE A 49 -3.81 9.35 -3.10
N ALA A 50 -3.96 10.27 -2.15
CA ALA A 50 -5.22 10.41 -1.41
C ALA A 50 -6.40 10.78 -2.34
N ARG A 51 -6.19 11.68 -3.31
CA ARG A 51 -7.23 12.01 -4.31
C ARG A 51 -7.63 10.79 -5.14
N GLN A 52 -6.68 10.00 -5.62
CA GLN A 52 -6.97 8.81 -6.42
C GLN A 52 -7.74 7.76 -5.61
N ILE A 53 -7.30 7.48 -4.37
CA ILE A 53 -8.00 6.51 -3.50
C ILE A 53 -9.41 7.01 -3.14
N ARG A 54 -9.58 8.31 -2.85
CA ARG A 54 -10.90 8.91 -2.58
C ARG A 54 -11.83 8.75 -3.78
N ALA A 55 -11.36 9.06 -4.98
CA ALA A 55 -12.14 8.93 -6.21
C ALA A 55 -12.56 7.48 -6.45
N LEU A 56 -11.63 6.54 -6.28
CA LEU A 56 -11.92 5.11 -6.40
C LEU A 56 -12.96 4.65 -5.37
N ALA A 57 -12.77 4.99 -4.09
CA ALA A 57 -13.74 4.65 -3.04
C ALA A 57 -15.14 5.23 -3.32
N SER A 58 -15.20 6.45 -3.84
CA SER A 58 -16.47 7.08 -4.24
C SER A 58 -17.15 6.36 -5.41
N SER A 59 -16.37 5.91 -6.40
CA SER A 59 -16.91 5.16 -7.55
C SER A 59 -17.48 3.78 -7.17
N MET A 60 -17.04 3.24 -6.03
CA MET A 60 -17.55 1.97 -5.46
C MET A 60 -18.82 2.16 -4.60
N GLY A 61 -19.35 3.38 -4.49
CA GLY A 61 -20.48 3.68 -3.61
C GLY A 61 -20.09 3.91 -2.14
N GLY A 62 -18.82 4.05 -1.86
CA GLY A 62 -18.23 4.23 -0.53
C GLY A 62 -17.46 3.00 -0.06
N VAL A 63 -16.57 3.22 0.88
CA VAL A 63 -15.72 2.20 1.53
C VAL A 63 -15.82 2.37 3.04
N THR A 64 -16.10 1.29 3.74
CA THR A 64 -16.38 1.32 5.19
C THR A 64 -15.18 0.86 6.01
N LEU A 65 -14.51 -0.19 5.57
CA LEU A 65 -13.33 -0.75 6.23
C LEU A 65 -12.28 -1.17 5.19
N PRO A 66 -11.44 -0.25 4.71
CA PRO A 66 -10.36 -0.63 3.83
C PRO A 66 -9.24 -1.37 4.57
N ALA A 67 -8.55 -2.27 3.88
CA ALA A 67 -7.21 -2.70 4.26
C ALA A 67 -6.20 -1.79 3.54
N LEU A 68 -5.38 -1.09 4.30
CA LEU A 68 -4.35 -0.16 3.81
C LEU A 68 -2.97 -0.59 4.32
N PHE A 69 -1.95 0.21 4.07
CA PHE A 69 -0.62 0.00 4.65
C PHE A 69 0.01 1.33 5.10
N ALA A 70 0.78 1.29 6.17
CA ALA A 70 1.66 2.39 6.54
C ALA A 70 2.93 2.29 5.69
N PRO A 71 3.30 3.33 4.92
CA PRO A 71 4.39 3.22 3.97
C PRO A 71 5.75 3.22 4.66
N THR A 72 6.67 2.41 4.14
CA THR A 72 8.09 2.58 4.42
C THR A 72 8.61 3.85 3.77
N PRO A 73 9.81 4.34 4.16
CA PRO A 73 10.38 5.53 3.54
C PRO A 73 10.61 5.44 2.03
N LEU A 74 10.65 4.26 1.45
CA LEU A 74 10.89 4.03 0.02
C LEU A 74 9.60 3.79 -0.79
N GLU A 75 8.45 3.75 -0.14
CA GLU A 75 7.15 3.55 -0.78
C GLU A 75 6.44 4.90 -1.01
N PRO A 76 5.45 4.95 -1.90
CA PRO A 76 4.61 6.14 -2.08
C PRO A 76 4.04 6.65 -0.75
N ASP A 77 3.89 7.96 -0.63
CA ASP A 77 3.44 8.57 0.62
C ASP A 77 1.93 8.37 0.82
N MET A 78 1.56 7.34 1.57
CA MET A 78 0.18 7.00 1.93
C MET A 78 -0.37 7.78 3.12
N SER A 79 0.40 8.71 3.69
CA SER A 79 0.04 9.38 4.94
C SER A 79 -1.35 10.01 4.94
N LEU A 80 -1.69 10.76 3.89
CA LEU A 80 -3.02 11.39 3.77
C LEU A 80 -4.12 10.40 3.37
N ALA A 81 -3.78 9.34 2.63
CA ALA A 81 -4.73 8.30 2.27
C ALA A 81 -5.22 7.52 3.50
N LEU A 82 -4.36 7.31 4.50
CA LEU A 82 -4.76 6.73 5.79
C LEU A 82 -5.82 7.58 6.48
N GLY A 83 -5.72 8.90 6.42
CA GLY A 83 -6.67 9.84 7.02
C GLY A 83 -8.03 9.96 6.30
N LEU A 84 -8.23 9.29 5.16
CA LEU A 84 -9.51 9.33 4.43
C LEU A 84 -10.62 8.55 5.13
N PHE A 85 -10.27 7.59 5.96
CA PHE A 85 -11.21 6.63 6.54
C PHE A 85 -11.20 6.72 8.06
N PRO A 86 -12.35 6.56 8.72
CA PRO A 86 -12.42 6.59 10.19
C PRO A 86 -11.75 5.38 10.83
N ARG A 87 -11.59 4.29 10.08
CA ARG A 87 -10.91 3.06 10.50
C ARG A 87 -10.37 2.30 9.29
N ALA A 88 -9.31 1.52 9.52
CA ALA A 88 -8.72 0.66 8.49
C ALA A 88 -8.06 -0.57 9.12
N LEU A 89 -7.95 -1.65 8.36
CA LEU A 89 -7.06 -2.75 8.68
C LEU A 89 -5.66 -2.41 8.17
N LEU A 90 -4.65 -2.49 9.04
CA LEU A 90 -3.25 -2.28 8.67
C LEU A 90 -2.42 -3.53 9.02
N PRO A 91 -1.40 -3.86 8.22
CA PRO A 91 -0.49 -4.96 8.54
C PRO A 91 0.18 -4.79 9.90
N VAL A 92 0.22 -5.86 10.68
CA VAL A 92 1.08 -6.01 11.85
C VAL A 92 2.20 -6.98 11.47
N LEU A 93 3.41 -6.47 11.41
CA LEU A 93 4.58 -7.20 10.91
C LEU A 93 5.51 -7.69 12.01
N LEU A 94 5.47 -7.01 13.15
CA LEU A 94 6.33 -7.26 14.29
C LEU A 94 5.48 -7.51 15.54
N ASP A 95 5.92 -8.38 16.41
CA ASP A 95 5.38 -8.54 17.75
C ASP A 95 5.82 -7.39 18.68
N GLU A 96 5.35 -7.38 19.92
CA GLU A 96 5.68 -6.36 20.91
C GLU A 96 7.17 -6.26 21.23
N ALA A 97 7.93 -7.35 21.03
CA ALA A 97 9.37 -7.38 21.18
C ALA A 97 10.13 -6.89 19.94
N GLY A 98 9.42 -6.57 18.86
CA GLY A 98 10.01 -6.16 17.58
C GLY A 98 10.50 -7.31 16.71
N ALA A 99 10.11 -8.55 17.02
CA ALA A 99 10.44 -9.72 16.21
C ALA A 99 9.43 -9.89 15.05
N PRO A 100 9.88 -10.34 13.85
CA PRO A 100 8.98 -10.56 12.72
C PRO A 100 7.94 -11.65 13.01
N LEU A 101 6.69 -11.36 12.70
CA LEU A 101 5.62 -12.36 12.70
C LEU A 101 5.72 -13.24 11.45
N GLY A 102 5.58 -14.56 11.63
CA GLY A 102 5.67 -15.54 10.53
C GLY A 102 4.46 -15.53 9.61
N GLU A 103 3.27 -15.28 10.17
CA GLU A 103 2.00 -15.27 9.47
C GLU A 103 1.47 -13.84 9.29
N PRO A 104 0.66 -13.57 8.25
CA PRO A 104 0.00 -12.28 8.10
C PRO A 104 -0.92 -12.00 9.29
N ARG A 105 -0.78 -10.80 9.86
CA ARG A 105 -1.62 -10.29 10.92
C ARG A 105 -2.12 -8.88 10.59
N TRP A 106 -3.30 -8.53 11.09
CA TRP A 106 -3.94 -7.25 10.86
C TRP A 106 -4.27 -6.57 12.17
N GLY A 107 -3.97 -5.29 12.29
CA GLY A 107 -4.45 -4.45 13.39
C GLY A 107 -5.57 -3.55 12.90
N LEU A 108 -6.61 -3.38 13.70
CA LEU A 108 -7.62 -2.37 13.46
C LEU A 108 -7.09 -1.03 13.92
N TRP A 109 -6.89 -0.12 12.97
CA TRP A 109 -6.56 1.27 13.25
C TRP A 109 -7.83 2.13 13.20
N GLU A 110 -7.93 3.11 14.09
CA GLU A 110 -9.00 4.10 14.14
C GLU A 110 -8.43 5.51 14.02
N ALA A 111 -9.16 6.41 13.36
CA ALA A 111 -8.74 7.79 13.18
C ALA A 111 -8.46 8.49 14.52
N GLY A 112 -7.36 9.23 14.55
CA GLY A 112 -6.87 9.88 15.78
C GLY A 112 -5.93 9.02 16.62
N ARG A 113 -5.82 7.71 16.35
CA ARG A 113 -4.83 6.86 16.98
C ARG A 113 -3.48 6.93 16.26
N ALA A 114 -2.41 7.12 17.03
CA ALA A 114 -1.05 7.06 16.52
C ALA A 114 -0.69 5.62 16.11
N LEU A 115 0.18 5.49 15.12
CA LEU A 115 0.84 4.23 14.78
C LEU A 115 2.18 4.15 15.49
N VAL A 116 2.60 2.95 15.86
CA VAL A 116 3.88 2.68 16.53
C VAL A 116 4.92 2.15 15.55
N THR A 117 6.17 2.55 15.74
CA THR A 117 7.30 2.01 15.00
C THR A 117 8.19 1.22 15.95
N LEU A 118 8.22 -0.08 15.81
CA LEU A 118 9.01 -0.99 16.65
C LEU A 118 10.41 -1.17 16.05
N GLY A 119 11.29 -0.19 16.31
CA GLY A 119 12.67 -0.19 15.85
C GLY A 119 12.89 0.12 14.37
N ARG A 120 12.00 -0.32 13.47
CA ARG A 120 12.11 -0.08 12.01
C ARG A 120 10.74 0.10 11.34
N PRO A 121 10.67 0.86 10.24
CA PRO A 121 9.46 0.96 9.43
C PRO A 121 9.04 -0.39 8.80
N PRO A 122 7.77 -0.53 8.44
CA PRO A 122 6.71 0.46 8.56
C PRO A 122 6.17 0.60 9.99
N ALA A 123 5.45 1.71 10.26
CA ALA A 123 4.64 1.83 11.46
C ALA A 123 3.45 0.87 11.39
N GLN A 124 2.94 0.45 12.53
CA GLN A 124 1.80 -0.48 12.64
C GLN A 124 0.85 -0.03 13.75
N PRO A 125 -0.43 -0.48 13.78
CA PRO A 125 -1.33 -0.23 14.89
C PRO A 125 -0.78 -0.73 16.21
N ASP A 126 -1.01 0.04 17.27
CA ASP A 126 -0.80 -0.38 18.64
C ASP A 126 -2.05 -1.11 19.13
N GLY A 127 -1.91 -2.33 19.62
CA GLY A 127 -2.99 -3.16 20.13
C GLY A 127 -2.98 -4.58 19.58
N GLU A 128 -4.07 -5.32 19.82
CA GLU A 128 -4.18 -6.73 19.49
C GLU A 128 -4.07 -6.98 17.98
N ALA A 129 -3.16 -7.86 17.59
CA ALA A 129 -3.00 -8.31 16.23
C ALA A 129 -3.99 -9.46 15.93
N ARG A 130 -4.92 -9.21 15.01
CA ARG A 130 -5.91 -10.16 14.53
C ARG A 130 -5.30 -11.08 13.47
N GLY A 131 -5.88 -12.26 13.28
CA GLY A 131 -5.39 -13.23 12.29
C GLY A 131 -5.56 -12.77 10.83
N ALA A 132 -4.96 -13.53 9.90
CA ALA A 132 -4.99 -13.26 8.47
C ALA A 132 -6.42 -13.20 7.91
N GLU A 133 -7.35 -14.00 8.47
CA GLU A 133 -8.76 -14.09 8.11
C GLU A 133 -9.54 -12.78 8.35
N SER A 134 -9.01 -11.84 9.12
CA SER A 134 -9.64 -10.52 9.30
C SER A 134 -9.71 -9.73 8.00
N LEU A 135 -8.88 -10.07 6.99
CA LEU A 135 -8.92 -9.44 5.69
C LEU A 135 -10.27 -9.63 4.96
N LYS A 136 -11.05 -10.66 5.31
CA LYS A 136 -12.40 -10.86 4.77
C LYS A 136 -13.39 -9.73 5.08
N GLU A 137 -13.09 -8.91 6.11
CA GLU A 137 -13.91 -7.77 6.51
C GLU A 137 -13.66 -6.53 5.66
N ALA A 138 -12.55 -6.51 4.91
CA ALA A 138 -12.20 -5.37 4.09
C ALA A 138 -13.06 -5.31 2.83
N ASP A 139 -13.52 -4.11 2.50
CA ASP A 139 -14.30 -3.79 1.29
C ASP A 139 -13.45 -3.11 0.19
N LEU A 140 -12.21 -2.77 0.49
CA LEU A 140 -11.16 -2.31 -0.43
C LEU A 140 -9.81 -2.75 0.13
N ILE A 141 -8.90 -3.23 -0.73
CA ILE A 141 -7.54 -3.63 -0.31
C ILE A 141 -6.53 -2.83 -1.11
N VAL A 142 -5.77 -1.95 -0.44
CA VAL A 142 -4.67 -1.19 -1.06
C VAL A 142 -3.35 -1.74 -0.56
N ILE A 143 -2.51 -2.20 -1.49
CA ILE A 143 -1.25 -2.87 -1.18
C ILE A 143 -0.04 -2.14 -1.78
N PRO A 144 1.14 -2.21 -1.15
CA PRO A 144 2.37 -1.76 -1.78
C PRO A 144 2.85 -2.77 -2.83
N ALA A 145 3.47 -2.25 -3.87
CA ALA A 145 4.22 -3.05 -4.83
C ALA A 145 5.47 -2.28 -5.27
N LEU A 146 6.46 -2.94 -5.84
CA LEU A 146 7.63 -2.31 -6.46
C LEU A 146 7.32 -1.82 -7.87
N ALA A 147 6.40 -2.50 -8.56
CA ALA A 147 5.87 -2.13 -9.86
C ALA A 147 4.56 -2.88 -10.10
N ALA A 148 3.77 -2.40 -11.04
CA ALA A 148 2.63 -3.13 -11.56
C ALA A 148 2.54 -2.93 -13.08
N SER A 149 2.10 -3.96 -13.80
CA SER A 149 1.91 -3.89 -15.25
C SER A 149 0.45 -3.56 -15.60
N ALA A 150 0.25 -3.02 -16.79
CA ALA A 150 -1.07 -2.67 -17.31
C ALA A 150 -2.04 -3.87 -17.44
N ASP A 151 -1.57 -5.09 -17.28
CA ASP A 151 -2.37 -6.32 -17.19
C ASP A 151 -2.72 -6.74 -15.75
N GLY A 152 -2.42 -5.92 -14.77
CA GLY A 152 -2.68 -6.19 -13.35
C GLY A 152 -1.63 -7.05 -12.64
N THR A 153 -0.59 -7.53 -13.34
CA THR A 153 0.50 -8.26 -12.69
C THR A 153 1.31 -7.31 -11.80
N ARG A 154 1.54 -7.70 -10.54
CA ARG A 154 2.32 -6.89 -9.60
C ARG A 154 3.67 -7.52 -9.26
N LEU A 155 4.65 -6.67 -8.99
CA LEU A 155 5.97 -7.04 -8.49
C LEU A 155 6.08 -6.69 -7.00
N GLY A 156 5.92 -7.68 -6.14
CA GLY A 156 6.11 -7.52 -4.70
C GLY A 156 7.59 -7.51 -4.28
N GLN A 157 7.84 -7.23 -3.01
CA GLN A 157 9.18 -7.20 -2.41
C GLN A 157 9.88 -8.58 -2.36
N GLY A 158 9.16 -9.69 -2.54
CA GLY A 158 9.70 -11.04 -2.53
C GLY A 158 9.53 -11.81 -1.23
N GLY A 159 8.94 -11.21 -0.20
CA GLY A 159 8.65 -11.88 1.09
C GLY A 159 7.35 -12.69 1.11
N GLY A 160 6.49 -12.57 0.08
CA GLY A 160 5.24 -13.32 -0.05
C GLY A 160 4.17 -12.99 1.02
N TRP A 161 4.34 -11.92 1.79
CA TRP A 161 3.40 -11.57 2.86
C TRP A 161 1.99 -11.31 2.30
N TYR A 162 1.88 -10.46 1.27
CA TYR A 162 0.58 -10.16 0.65
C TYR A 162 0.01 -11.36 -0.11
N ASP A 163 0.83 -12.22 -0.70
CA ASP A 163 0.33 -13.42 -1.38
C ASP A 163 -0.33 -14.38 -0.37
N ARG A 164 0.25 -14.52 0.83
CA ARG A 164 -0.36 -15.28 1.92
C ARG A 164 -1.58 -14.57 2.54
N ALA A 165 -1.57 -13.24 2.61
CA ALA A 165 -2.69 -12.50 3.18
C ALA A 165 -3.92 -12.47 2.25
N LEU A 166 -3.71 -12.26 0.95
CA LEU A 166 -4.79 -12.06 -0.02
C LEU A 166 -5.68 -13.28 -0.25
N VAL A 167 -5.23 -14.48 0.10
CA VAL A 167 -6.08 -15.68 0.02
C VAL A 167 -7.27 -15.62 1.00
N HIS A 168 -7.18 -14.79 2.04
CA HIS A 168 -8.21 -14.61 3.05
C HIS A 168 -9.21 -13.50 2.73
N ARG A 169 -9.07 -12.78 1.61
CA ARG A 169 -10.02 -11.74 1.23
C ARG A 169 -11.39 -12.31 0.87
N CYS A 170 -12.42 -11.52 1.04
CA CYS A 170 -13.73 -11.87 0.47
C CYS A 170 -13.62 -11.88 -1.07
N PRO A 171 -14.19 -12.89 -1.76
CA PRO A 171 -14.25 -12.88 -3.22
C PRO A 171 -14.89 -11.61 -3.75
N GLY A 172 -14.26 -10.98 -4.76
CA GLY A 172 -14.75 -9.73 -5.36
C GLY A 172 -14.31 -8.46 -4.64
N THR A 173 -13.64 -8.53 -3.47
CA THR A 173 -13.02 -7.35 -2.86
C THR A 173 -11.91 -6.82 -3.76
N PRO A 174 -11.99 -5.54 -4.21
CA PRO A 174 -10.99 -4.95 -5.11
C PRO A 174 -9.62 -4.86 -4.46
N ILE A 175 -8.60 -5.19 -5.23
CA ILE A 175 -7.18 -5.07 -4.86
C ILE A 175 -6.55 -3.95 -5.67
N VAL A 176 -5.93 -3.00 -5.02
CA VAL A 176 -5.31 -1.82 -5.61
C VAL A 176 -3.82 -1.79 -5.28
N ALA A 177 -2.95 -1.67 -6.27
CA ALA A 177 -1.53 -1.41 -6.04
C ALA A 177 -1.27 0.10 -5.96
N ALA A 178 -0.63 0.58 -4.90
CA ALA A 178 -0.14 1.94 -4.79
C ALA A 178 1.36 1.97 -5.10
N ILE A 179 1.73 2.66 -6.20
CA ILE A 179 3.09 2.73 -6.73
C ILE A 179 3.40 4.12 -7.28
N PHE A 180 4.65 4.38 -7.68
CA PHE A 180 5.00 5.61 -8.38
C PHE A 180 4.66 5.56 -9.87
N ASP A 181 4.56 6.71 -10.53
CA ASP A 181 4.15 6.80 -11.93
C ASP A 181 5.08 6.05 -12.90
N ASP A 182 6.39 6.08 -12.64
CA ASP A 182 7.42 5.40 -13.42
C ASP A 182 7.61 3.91 -13.09
N GLU A 183 6.80 3.38 -12.18
CA GLU A 183 6.73 1.97 -11.81
C GLU A 183 5.55 1.24 -12.47
N VAL A 184 4.76 1.97 -13.24
CA VAL A 184 3.74 1.38 -14.12
C VAL A 184 4.43 0.85 -15.38
N LEU A 185 4.39 -0.46 -15.56
CA LEU A 185 5.06 -1.16 -16.66
C LEU A 185 4.04 -1.62 -17.72
N GLU A 186 4.54 -1.89 -18.92
CA GLU A 186 3.72 -2.48 -19.97
C GLU A 186 3.29 -3.91 -19.60
N ALA A 187 2.19 -4.36 -20.19
CA ALA A 187 1.69 -5.72 -20.02
C ALA A 187 2.75 -6.77 -20.41
N GLY A 188 2.86 -7.83 -19.61
CA GLY A 188 3.80 -8.93 -19.85
C GLY A 188 5.26 -8.65 -19.46
N VAL A 189 5.61 -7.45 -18.98
CA VAL A 189 6.98 -7.15 -18.52
C VAL A 189 7.30 -7.85 -17.20
N ILE A 190 6.32 -7.93 -16.30
CA ILE A 190 6.48 -8.67 -15.04
C ILE A 190 6.11 -10.13 -15.27
N PRO A 191 7.05 -11.09 -15.07
CA PRO A 191 6.71 -12.50 -15.16
C PRO A 191 5.65 -12.89 -14.13
N ALA A 192 4.53 -13.45 -14.58
CA ALA A 192 3.45 -13.93 -13.72
C ALA A 192 3.66 -15.40 -13.35
N GLU A 193 3.31 -15.77 -12.12
CA GLU A 193 3.30 -17.15 -11.62
C GLU A 193 1.86 -17.54 -11.24
N PRO A 194 1.51 -18.84 -11.25
CA PRO A 194 0.12 -19.28 -11.02
C PRO A 194 -0.49 -18.84 -9.70
N HIS A 195 0.32 -18.56 -8.70
CA HIS A 195 -0.13 -18.11 -7.37
C HIS A 195 -0.17 -16.58 -7.22
N ASP A 196 0.30 -15.83 -8.22
CA ASP A 196 0.26 -14.37 -8.17
C ASP A 196 -1.20 -13.89 -8.28
N VAL A 197 -1.64 -13.11 -7.31
CA VAL A 197 -2.95 -12.48 -7.36
C VAL A 197 -2.82 -11.14 -8.09
N PRO A 198 -3.50 -10.94 -9.23
CA PRO A 198 -3.45 -9.66 -9.94
C PRO A 198 -4.17 -8.56 -9.14
N VAL A 199 -3.89 -7.31 -9.49
CA VAL A 199 -4.60 -6.15 -8.95
C VAL A 199 -5.70 -5.69 -9.91
N ASP A 200 -6.80 -5.18 -9.35
CA ASP A 200 -7.96 -4.66 -10.10
C ASP A 200 -7.76 -3.19 -10.50
N ALA A 201 -6.89 -2.47 -9.77
CA ALA A 201 -6.50 -1.11 -10.12
C ALA A 201 -5.06 -0.81 -9.67
N ILE A 202 -4.46 0.18 -10.33
CA ILE A 202 -3.16 0.73 -9.98
C ILE A 202 -3.36 2.22 -9.69
N VAL A 203 -2.96 2.67 -8.51
CA VAL A 203 -3.00 4.06 -8.10
C VAL A 203 -1.58 4.60 -8.03
N THR A 204 -1.37 5.75 -8.66
CA THR A 204 -0.12 6.51 -8.60
C THR A 204 -0.41 7.92 -8.07
N PRO A 205 0.58 8.76 -7.78
CA PRO A 205 0.33 10.15 -7.38
C PRO A 205 -0.46 10.97 -8.41
N THR A 206 -0.42 10.60 -9.70
CA THR A 206 -1.04 11.40 -10.77
C THR A 206 -2.29 10.77 -11.39
N ARG A 207 -2.47 9.45 -11.30
CA ARG A 207 -3.54 8.74 -12.01
C ARG A 207 -3.95 7.41 -11.37
N THR A 208 -5.16 6.98 -11.71
CA THR A 208 -5.64 5.61 -11.50
C THR A 208 -5.70 4.89 -12.85
N ILE A 209 -5.24 3.65 -12.89
CA ILE A 209 -5.24 2.79 -14.06
C ILE A 209 -6.04 1.54 -13.73
N THR A 210 -7.03 1.23 -14.53
CA THR A 210 -7.73 -0.06 -14.48
C THR A 210 -7.04 -1.00 -15.48
N PRO A 211 -6.43 -2.10 -15.02
CA PRO A 211 -5.83 -3.08 -15.91
C PRO A 211 -6.86 -3.64 -16.90
N ASN A 212 -6.43 -3.87 -18.13
CA ASN A 212 -7.27 -4.58 -19.11
C ASN A 212 -7.49 -6.01 -18.62
N ALA A 213 -8.74 -6.46 -18.62
CA ALA A 213 -9.06 -7.85 -18.31
C ALA A 213 -8.26 -8.79 -19.22
N ARG A 214 -7.67 -9.83 -18.62
CA ARG A 214 -6.98 -10.90 -19.37
C ARG A 214 -7.97 -11.78 -20.10
#